data_1e34e0441d5d89cfa1caa002020bfbd7
#
_entry.id   1e34e0441d5d89cfa1caa002020bfbd7
#
_cell.length_a   1.000
_cell.length_b   1.000
_cell.length_c   1.000
_cell.angle_alpha   90.00
_cell.angle_beta   90.00
_cell.angle_gamma   90.00
#
_symmetry.space_group_name_H-M   'P 1'
#
loop_
_entity.id
_entity.type
_entity.pdbx_description
1 polymer ?
#
loop_
_entity_poly.entity_id
_entity_poly.type
_entity_poly.pdbx_seq_one_letter_code
_entity_poly.pdbx_strand_id
1 'polypeptide(L)'
;KKVGIMPATWQAIHQIPKDVEILHWLWSLDEKLEDEVLEEGFSIRYGNFEGYLFPHWAEHLKKGSKGAIISNWSTLNEVILQRNVIFFGLAYAYEMFWNHDYRDEDYATIRDKTLSYLFHYHYPDLQNHTRSLEALAHPSWIEIGYATDYFVEYQWFVDGVFPEMETYQIGNILLTYTDQTEFTVPIIFGENIGKTSVNWERSTNTNPLPGEPIYKVDEQLFEVSLSTKPYQKDGQTFFAFPIQNPYPEKELKNVEVQTEANKDCQIFVDQIAYYH
;
A
#
# COMPACT_ATOMS: atom_id res chain seq x y z
N LYS A 1 -3.34 1.24 -33.50
CA LYS A 1 -4.46 0.32 -33.24
C LYS A 1 -5.62 1.05 -32.58
N LYS A 2 -6.82 0.64 -32.93
CA LYS A 2 -8.05 1.29 -32.51
C LYS A 2 -8.39 0.86 -31.07
N VAL A 3 -8.07 1.70 -30.11
CA VAL A 3 -8.61 1.54 -28.76
C VAL A 3 -9.73 2.57 -28.61
N GLY A 4 -10.96 2.12 -28.46
CA GLY A 4 -12.10 2.95 -28.16
C GLY A 4 -12.84 3.56 -29.35
N ILE A 5 -13.68 4.55 -29.05
CA ILE A 5 -14.72 5.10 -29.90
C ILE A 5 -14.20 6.10 -30.96
N MET A 6 -12.91 6.43 -30.96
CA MET A 6 -12.32 7.45 -31.85
C MET A 6 -11.27 6.84 -32.79
N PRO A 7 -11.68 6.05 -33.76
CA PRO A 7 -10.77 5.20 -34.55
C PRO A 7 -9.85 5.95 -35.51
N ALA A 8 -10.03 7.25 -35.71
CA ALA A 8 -9.24 8.03 -36.67
C ALA A 8 -8.30 9.05 -36.02
N THR A 9 -8.39 9.27 -34.70
CA THR A 9 -7.58 10.31 -34.02
C THR A 9 -6.09 9.99 -33.97
N TRP A 10 -5.71 8.72 -33.93
CA TRP A 10 -4.30 8.31 -33.96
C TRP A 10 -3.58 8.74 -35.25
N GLN A 11 -4.28 8.92 -36.38
CA GLN A 11 -3.70 9.40 -37.62
C GLN A 11 -3.20 10.85 -37.50
N ALA A 12 -3.71 11.63 -36.55
CA ALA A 12 -3.24 12.97 -36.28
C ALA A 12 -1.82 13.02 -35.70
N ILE A 13 -1.24 11.91 -35.26
CA ILE A 13 0.12 11.85 -34.69
C ILE A 13 1.17 12.43 -35.65
N HIS A 14 0.98 12.25 -36.97
CA HIS A 14 1.87 12.80 -37.99
C HIS A 14 1.82 14.31 -38.11
N GLN A 15 0.75 14.97 -37.58
CA GLN A 15 0.53 16.40 -37.61
C GLN A 15 0.94 17.09 -36.32
N ILE A 16 1.25 16.35 -35.27
CA ILE A 16 1.68 16.89 -33.97
C ILE A 16 3.14 17.34 -34.09
N PRO A 17 3.49 18.55 -33.61
CA PRO A 17 4.88 18.97 -33.51
C PRO A 17 5.71 17.99 -32.68
N LYS A 18 6.94 17.64 -33.11
CA LYS A 18 7.77 16.62 -32.49
C LYS A 18 8.47 17.06 -31.19
N ASP A 19 8.33 18.31 -30.81
CA ASP A 19 8.75 18.86 -29.51
C ASP A 19 7.73 18.64 -28.39
N VAL A 20 6.59 18.02 -28.70
CA VAL A 20 5.59 17.59 -27.72
C VAL A 20 6.04 16.28 -27.07
N GLU A 21 5.92 16.19 -25.75
CA GLU A 21 6.11 14.93 -25.00
C GLU A 21 4.78 14.18 -24.91
N ILE A 22 4.79 12.90 -25.24
CA ILE A 22 3.61 12.05 -25.15
C ILE A 22 3.54 11.41 -23.78
N LEU A 23 2.42 11.57 -23.08
CA LEU A 23 2.15 10.90 -21.83
C LEU A 23 1.37 9.61 -22.07
N HIS A 24 2.07 8.46 -21.94
CA HIS A 24 1.46 7.15 -22.08
C HIS A 24 0.69 6.78 -20.82
N TRP A 25 -0.58 7.12 -20.79
CA TRP A 25 -1.43 7.00 -19.61
C TRP A 25 -1.93 5.58 -19.35
N LEU A 26 -2.20 4.83 -20.41
CA LEU A 26 -2.79 3.48 -20.35
C LEU A 26 -1.74 2.41 -20.68
N TRP A 27 -0.55 2.52 -20.10
CA TRP A 27 0.57 1.62 -20.32
C TRP A 27 0.21 0.15 -19.98
N SER A 28 -0.66 -0.08 -19.00
CA SER A 28 -1.14 -1.42 -18.64
C SER A 28 -2.01 -2.09 -19.72
N LEU A 29 -2.47 -1.35 -20.72
CA LEU A 29 -3.31 -1.86 -21.79
C LEU A 29 -2.55 -2.13 -23.09
N ASP A 30 -1.50 -1.38 -23.39
CA ASP A 30 -0.72 -1.54 -24.62
C ASP A 30 0.72 -1.00 -24.45
N GLU A 31 1.66 -1.86 -24.09
CA GLU A 31 3.08 -1.50 -23.96
C GLU A 31 3.75 -1.22 -25.31
N LYS A 32 3.21 -1.77 -26.41
CA LYS A 32 3.77 -1.56 -27.76
C LYS A 32 3.56 -0.14 -28.29
N LEU A 33 2.66 0.61 -27.69
CA LEU A 33 2.46 2.02 -28.03
C LEU A 33 3.74 2.85 -27.82
N GLU A 34 4.59 2.45 -26.87
CA GLU A 34 5.89 3.10 -26.69
C GLU A 34 6.74 3.07 -27.96
N ASP A 35 6.89 1.90 -28.55
CA ASP A 35 7.70 1.73 -29.76
C ASP A 35 7.16 2.55 -30.91
N GLU A 36 5.84 2.54 -31.15
CA GLU A 36 5.18 3.35 -32.18
C GLU A 36 5.41 4.86 -31.97
N VAL A 37 5.33 5.34 -30.72
CA VAL A 37 5.53 6.77 -30.37
C VAL A 37 6.99 7.18 -30.56
N LEU A 38 7.94 6.35 -30.16
CA LEU A 38 9.37 6.61 -30.32
C LEU A 38 9.79 6.56 -31.79
N GLU A 39 9.26 5.62 -32.60
CA GLU A 39 9.49 5.56 -34.04
C GLU A 39 8.99 6.80 -34.79
N GLU A 40 7.89 7.40 -34.32
CA GLU A 40 7.38 8.67 -34.83
C GLU A 40 8.23 9.88 -34.42
N GLY A 41 9.25 9.71 -33.58
CA GLY A 41 10.19 10.74 -33.15
C GLY A 41 9.71 11.60 -31.98
N PHE A 42 8.74 11.14 -31.20
CA PHE A 42 8.32 11.81 -29.97
C PHE A 42 9.15 11.32 -28.77
N SER A 43 9.21 12.15 -27.74
CA SER A 43 9.58 11.67 -26.41
C SER A 43 8.35 11.14 -25.69
N ILE A 44 8.54 10.15 -24.83
CA ILE A 44 7.47 9.50 -24.08
C ILE A 44 7.77 9.51 -22.58
N ARG A 45 6.71 9.63 -21.79
CA ARG A 45 6.68 9.48 -20.35
C ARG A 45 5.47 8.66 -19.95
N TYR A 46 5.58 7.87 -18.88
CA TYR A 46 4.45 7.10 -18.38
C TYR A 46 3.63 7.92 -17.40
N GLY A 47 2.30 7.92 -17.56
CA GLY A 47 1.35 8.52 -16.63
C GLY A 47 0.60 7.48 -15.83
N ASN A 48 -0.06 7.88 -14.76
CA ASN A 48 -0.76 6.98 -13.84
C ASN A 48 0.11 5.78 -13.44
N PHE A 49 1.34 6.08 -13.02
CA PHE A 49 2.39 5.09 -12.90
C PHE A 49 2.37 4.40 -11.55
N GLU A 50 2.41 3.09 -11.58
CA GLU A 50 2.48 2.19 -10.42
C GLU A 50 3.73 1.32 -10.55
N GLY A 51 4.86 1.81 -10.04
CA GLY A 51 6.17 1.18 -10.25
C GLY A 51 6.25 -0.28 -9.79
N TYR A 52 5.52 -0.64 -8.74
CA TYR A 52 5.45 -2.01 -8.24
C TYR A 52 4.69 -2.99 -9.17
N LEU A 53 3.91 -2.47 -10.13
CA LEU A 53 3.19 -3.24 -11.15
C LEU A 53 3.83 -3.16 -12.53
N PHE A 54 4.75 -2.19 -12.75
CA PHE A 54 5.32 -1.90 -14.06
C PHE A 54 6.53 -2.80 -14.35
N PRO A 55 6.51 -3.62 -15.41
CA PRO A 55 7.61 -4.51 -15.75
C PRO A 55 8.73 -3.78 -16.50
N HIS A 56 9.94 -4.33 -16.46
CA HIS A 56 11.07 -3.99 -17.33
C HIS A 56 11.45 -2.50 -17.37
N TRP A 57 11.30 -1.77 -16.26
CA TRP A 57 11.55 -0.33 -16.19
C TRP A 57 12.89 0.11 -16.82
N ALA A 58 13.99 -0.61 -16.50
CA ALA A 58 15.31 -0.26 -17.03
C ALA A 58 15.40 -0.39 -18.56
N GLU A 59 14.62 -1.28 -19.15
CA GLU A 59 14.56 -1.45 -20.61
C GLU A 59 13.83 -0.29 -21.29
N HIS A 60 12.73 0.17 -20.69
CA HIS A 60 11.98 1.35 -21.17
C HIS A 60 12.84 2.62 -21.14
N LEU A 61 13.64 2.80 -20.09
CA LEU A 61 14.61 3.90 -20.03
C LEU A 61 15.67 3.81 -21.13
N LYS A 62 16.18 2.61 -21.42
CA LYS A 62 17.13 2.38 -22.50
C LYS A 62 16.54 2.65 -23.89
N LYS A 63 15.25 2.38 -24.09
CA LYS A 63 14.53 2.72 -25.32
C LYS A 63 14.35 4.22 -25.51
N GLY A 64 14.39 5.02 -24.47
CA GLY A 64 14.29 6.47 -24.55
C GLY A 64 13.14 7.11 -23.76
N SER A 65 12.44 6.32 -22.93
CA SER A 65 11.47 6.88 -22.00
C SER A 65 12.13 7.91 -21.06
N LYS A 66 11.43 9.03 -20.82
CA LYS A 66 11.91 10.15 -20.00
C LYS A 66 11.53 10.04 -18.52
N GLY A 67 10.84 8.96 -18.13
CA GLY A 67 10.41 8.75 -16.76
C GLY A 67 8.91 8.54 -16.61
N ALA A 68 8.39 8.79 -15.43
CA ALA A 68 6.99 8.55 -15.13
C ALA A 68 6.39 9.63 -14.22
N ILE A 69 5.06 9.66 -14.15
CA ILE A 69 4.26 10.54 -13.29
C ILE A 69 3.29 9.66 -12.50
N ILE A 70 3.37 9.73 -11.18
CA ILE A 70 2.41 9.10 -10.28
C ILE A 70 1.23 10.04 -10.12
N SER A 71 0.02 9.51 -10.28
CA SER A 71 -1.22 10.27 -10.20
C SER A 71 -2.04 9.85 -9.00
N ASN A 72 -2.69 10.82 -8.37
CA ASN A 72 -3.74 10.56 -7.39
C ASN A 72 -5.05 11.17 -7.90
N TRP A 73 -6.11 10.36 -7.92
CA TRP A 73 -7.43 10.72 -8.42
C TRP A 73 -8.43 11.06 -7.30
N SER A 74 -7.97 11.05 -6.07
CA SER A 74 -8.79 11.24 -4.89
C SER A 74 -8.39 12.48 -4.11
N THR A 75 -9.17 12.79 -3.07
CA THR A 75 -8.87 13.85 -2.13
C THR A 75 -7.53 13.57 -1.41
N LEU A 76 -6.79 14.63 -1.11
CA LEU A 76 -5.56 14.57 -0.33
C LEU A 76 -5.89 14.39 1.16
N ASN A 77 -6.30 13.19 1.52
CA ASN A 77 -6.53 12.76 2.89
C ASN A 77 -5.66 11.53 3.16
N GLU A 78 -5.03 11.48 4.32
CA GLU A 78 -4.06 10.43 4.67
C GLU A 78 -4.64 9.03 4.54
N VAL A 79 -5.82 8.79 5.09
CA VAL A 79 -6.50 7.49 5.05
C VAL A 79 -6.82 7.07 3.61
N ILE A 80 -7.25 8.02 2.77
CA ILE A 80 -7.56 7.74 1.36
C ILE A 80 -6.30 7.45 0.56
N LEU A 81 -5.25 8.24 0.77
CA LEU A 81 -3.96 8.02 0.12
C LEU A 81 -3.36 6.66 0.51
N GLN A 82 -3.52 6.25 1.78
CA GLN A 82 -3.13 4.93 2.26
C GLN A 82 -3.93 3.84 1.54
N ARG A 83 -5.24 3.92 1.52
CA ARG A 83 -6.13 2.94 0.89
C ARG A 83 -5.98 2.85 -0.63
N ASN A 84 -5.65 3.95 -1.28
CA ASN A 84 -5.32 3.97 -2.70
C ASN A 84 -3.85 3.61 -2.98
N VAL A 85 -3.13 3.08 -1.98
CA VAL A 85 -1.73 2.60 -2.09
C VAL A 85 -0.74 3.69 -2.55
N ILE A 86 -1.14 4.97 -2.48
CA ILE A 86 -0.34 6.10 -3.00
C ILE A 86 0.97 6.27 -2.22
N PHE A 87 0.95 6.14 -0.90
CA PHE A 87 2.17 6.26 -0.08
C PHE A 87 3.18 5.16 -0.41
N PHE A 88 2.70 3.91 -0.54
CA PHE A 88 3.56 2.81 -0.95
C PHE A 88 4.09 3.03 -2.36
N GLY A 89 3.22 3.37 -3.31
CA GLY A 89 3.58 3.63 -4.71
C GLY A 89 4.65 4.71 -4.86
N LEU A 90 4.51 5.83 -4.13
CA LEU A 90 5.50 6.92 -4.12
C LEU A 90 6.85 6.46 -3.56
N ALA A 91 6.86 5.80 -2.40
CA ALA A 91 8.09 5.35 -1.77
C ALA A 91 8.78 4.25 -2.58
N TYR A 92 8.01 3.31 -3.15
CA TYR A 92 8.54 2.27 -4.03
C TYR A 92 9.15 2.87 -5.30
N ALA A 93 8.43 3.78 -5.97
CA ALA A 93 8.92 4.42 -7.19
C ALA A 93 10.17 5.28 -6.93
N TYR A 94 10.28 5.91 -5.76
CA TYR A 94 11.50 6.61 -5.38
C TYR A 94 12.71 5.66 -5.39
N GLU A 95 12.63 4.51 -4.72
CA GLU A 95 13.71 3.52 -4.71
C GLU A 95 14.03 3.00 -6.12
N MET A 96 13.02 2.77 -6.94
CA MET A 96 13.16 2.29 -8.31
C MET A 96 13.82 3.33 -9.22
N PHE A 97 13.42 4.61 -9.16
CA PHE A 97 13.93 5.67 -10.04
C PHE A 97 15.39 6.03 -9.77
N TRP A 98 15.85 5.91 -8.53
CA TRP A 98 17.24 6.17 -8.15
C TRP A 98 18.15 4.95 -8.32
N ASN A 99 17.59 3.78 -8.63
CA ASN A 99 18.36 2.58 -8.92
C ASN A 99 18.49 2.37 -10.43
N HIS A 100 19.59 2.80 -11.01
CA HIS A 100 19.85 2.65 -12.45
C HIS A 100 19.92 1.19 -12.93
N ASP A 101 20.18 0.27 -12.03
CA ASP A 101 20.27 -1.16 -12.28
C ASP A 101 19.03 -1.93 -11.81
N TYR A 102 17.91 -1.21 -11.55
CA TYR A 102 16.66 -1.83 -11.13
C TYR A 102 16.26 -2.98 -12.06
N ARG A 103 15.95 -4.09 -11.47
CA ARG A 103 15.43 -5.29 -12.14
C ARG A 103 14.14 -5.73 -11.48
N ASP A 104 13.34 -6.46 -12.23
CA ASP A 104 12.07 -6.97 -11.70
C ASP A 104 12.25 -7.95 -10.53
N GLU A 105 13.40 -8.64 -10.46
CA GLU A 105 13.78 -9.52 -9.36
C GLU A 105 14.05 -8.75 -8.04
N ASP A 106 14.33 -7.46 -8.11
CA ASP A 106 14.57 -6.61 -6.93
C ASP A 106 13.27 -6.28 -6.17
N TYR A 107 12.11 -6.64 -6.72
CA TYR A 107 10.81 -6.31 -6.16
C TYR A 107 10.69 -6.59 -4.66
N ALA A 108 10.99 -7.83 -4.23
CA ALA A 108 10.83 -8.22 -2.83
C ALA A 108 11.70 -7.37 -1.88
N THR A 109 12.94 -7.11 -2.29
CA THR A 109 13.88 -6.28 -1.52
C THR A 109 13.40 -4.83 -1.40
N ILE A 110 12.94 -4.24 -2.50
CA ILE A 110 12.46 -2.86 -2.52
C ILE A 110 11.13 -2.76 -1.78
N ARG A 111 10.22 -3.72 -1.94
CA ARG A 111 8.97 -3.82 -1.18
C ARG A 111 9.25 -3.78 0.32
N ASP A 112 10.11 -4.66 0.82
CA ASP A 112 10.38 -4.78 2.25
C ASP A 112 11.06 -3.52 2.81
N LYS A 113 11.97 -2.91 2.04
CA LYS A 113 12.58 -1.63 2.37
C LYS A 113 11.52 -0.51 2.44
N THR A 114 10.62 -0.48 1.46
CA THR A 114 9.53 0.52 1.39
C THR A 114 8.59 0.39 2.58
N LEU A 115 8.14 -0.83 2.90
CA LEU A 115 7.28 -1.11 4.05
C LEU A 115 7.94 -0.68 5.36
N SER A 116 9.23 -1.00 5.52
CA SER A 116 10.00 -0.58 6.70
C SER A 116 10.13 0.94 6.80
N TYR A 117 10.37 1.63 5.67
CA TYR A 117 10.45 3.07 5.62
C TYR A 117 9.14 3.75 6.02
N LEU A 118 8.00 3.30 5.47
CA LEU A 118 6.68 3.85 5.79
C LEU A 118 6.33 3.66 7.27
N PHE A 119 6.63 2.50 7.82
CA PHE A 119 6.41 2.23 9.23
C PHE A 119 7.24 3.17 10.14
N HIS A 120 8.54 3.34 9.85
CA HIS A 120 9.38 4.24 10.63
C HIS A 120 9.04 5.72 10.43
N TYR A 121 8.56 6.08 9.23
CA TYR A 121 8.06 7.42 8.98
C TYR A 121 6.84 7.75 9.83
N HIS A 122 5.93 6.78 9.98
CA HIS A 122 4.72 6.96 10.78
C HIS A 122 4.99 6.92 12.30
N TYR A 123 5.95 6.09 12.72
CA TYR A 123 6.32 5.91 14.13
C TYR A 123 7.81 6.24 14.38
N PRO A 124 8.23 7.50 14.23
CA PRO A 124 9.66 7.85 14.31
C PRO A 124 10.25 7.60 15.69
N ASP A 125 9.47 7.72 16.73
CA ASP A 125 9.94 7.57 18.12
C ASP A 125 9.97 6.11 18.60
N LEU A 126 9.25 5.21 17.94
CA LEU A 126 9.15 3.81 18.38
C LEU A 126 10.51 3.10 18.41
N GLN A 127 11.41 3.43 17.48
CA GLN A 127 12.76 2.87 17.41
C GLN A 127 13.66 3.22 18.59
N ASN A 128 13.30 4.25 19.37
CA ASN A 128 14.05 4.70 20.55
C ASN A 128 13.69 3.89 21.81
N HIS A 129 12.72 3.00 21.70
CA HIS A 129 12.22 2.19 22.82
C HIS A 129 12.66 0.73 22.70
N THR A 130 12.85 0.10 23.85
CA THR A 130 13.20 -1.33 23.91
C THR A 130 11.92 -2.17 23.89
N ARG A 131 11.84 -3.11 22.94
CA ARG A 131 10.71 -4.03 22.78
C ARG A 131 10.80 -5.21 23.74
N SER A 132 9.71 -5.56 24.41
CA SER A 132 9.54 -6.73 25.27
C SER A 132 8.26 -7.48 24.93
N LEU A 133 8.29 -8.82 24.99
CA LEU A 133 7.08 -9.66 24.95
C LEU A 133 6.52 -9.93 26.35
N GLU A 134 7.26 -9.61 27.39
CA GLU A 134 6.77 -9.65 28.75
C GLU A 134 5.95 -8.41 29.06
N ALA A 135 4.82 -8.58 29.71
CA ALA A 135 3.95 -7.47 30.09
C ALA A 135 4.70 -6.46 30.98
N LEU A 136 4.57 -5.19 30.63
CA LEU A 136 5.12 -4.07 31.38
C LEU A 136 4.01 -3.33 32.11
N ALA A 137 4.27 -2.93 33.35
CA ALA A 137 3.32 -2.14 34.12
C ALA A 137 3.10 -0.72 33.53
N HIS A 138 4.16 -0.12 33.01
CA HIS A 138 4.16 1.26 32.50
C HIS A 138 4.81 1.32 31.10
N PRO A 139 4.23 0.68 30.05
CA PRO A 139 4.79 0.77 28.73
C PRO A 139 4.57 2.15 28.10
N SER A 140 5.53 2.63 27.31
CA SER A 140 5.36 3.83 26.47
C SER A 140 4.50 3.56 25.25
N TRP A 141 4.65 2.32 24.67
CA TRP A 141 3.87 1.83 23.54
C TRP A 141 3.45 0.38 23.75
N ILE A 142 2.33 0.03 23.15
CA ILE A 142 1.81 -1.34 23.06
C ILE A 142 1.69 -1.69 21.57
N GLU A 143 2.27 -2.80 21.15
CA GLU A 143 2.18 -3.28 19.78
C GLU A 143 1.37 -4.57 19.75
N ILE A 144 0.35 -4.63 18.90
CA ILE A 144 -0.48 -5.81 18.72
C ILE A 144 -0.22 -6.37 17.34
N GLY A 145 0.32 -7.59 17.29
CA GLY A 145 0.46 -8.38 16.08
C GLY A 145 -0.80 -9.19 15.85
N TYR A 146 -1.62 -8.82 14.89
CA TYR A 146 -2.92 -9.42 14.66
C TYR A 146 -3.33 -9.42 13.19
N ALA A 147 -4.37 -10.18 12.86
CA ALA A 147 -4.96 -10.26 11.54
C ALA A 147 -6.41 -10.72 11.64
N THR A 148 -7.14 -10.75 10.53
CA THR A 148 -8.54 -11.17 10.50
C THR A 148 -8.83 -12.05 9.29
N ASP A 149 -9.92 -12.83 9.34
CA ASP A 149 -10.53 -13.48 8.19
C ASP A 149 -11.57 -12.59 7.50
N TYR A 150 -11.86 -11.41 8.08
CA TYR A 150 -12.78 -10.44 7.47
C TYR A 150 -12.25 -9.98 6.13
N PHE A 151 -13.14 -9.91 5.16
CA PHE A 151 -12.85 -9.33 3.86
C PHE A 151 -14.07 -8.57 3.36
N VAL A 152 -13.83 -7.38 2.87
CA VAL A 152 -14.77 -6.61 2.09
C VAL A 152 -14.06 -6.05 0.88
N GLU A 153 -14.63 -6.26 -0.28
CA GLU A 153 -14.17 -5.62 -1.48
C GLU A 153 -14.61 -4.15 -1.45
N TYR A 154 -13.66 -3.24 -1.37
CA TYR A 154 -13.96 -1.83 -1.48
C TYR A 154 -13.32 -1.23 -2.73
N GLN A 155 -14.02 -0.27 -3.29
CA GLN A 155 -13.60 0.40 -4.51
C GLN A 155 -12.60 1.52 -4.19
N TRP A 156 -11.77 1.83 -5.15
CA TRP A 156 -10.95 3.02 -5.16
C TRP A 156 -11.81 4.27 -4.95
N PHE A 157 -11.32 5.18 -4.13
CA PHE A 157 -12.02 6.42 -3.85
C PHE A 157 -11.62 7.49 -4.84
N VAL A 158 -12.54 7.79 -5.75
CA VAL A 158 -12.43 8.85 -6.74
C VAL A 158 -13.40 9.97 -6.35
N ASP A 159 -12.95 11.22 -6.48
CA ASP A 159 -13.80 12.43 -6.37
C ASP A 159 -14.55 12.60 -5.05
N GLY A 160 -13.92 12.28 -3.93
CA GLY A 160 -14.47 12.58 -2.61
C GLY A 160 -15.63 11.69 -2.18
N VAL A 161 -15.88 10.57 -2.87
CA VAL A 161 -16.76 9.53 -2.37
C VAL A 161 -16.01 8.80 -1.24
N PHE A 162 -16.36 9.13 -0.02
CA PHE A 162 -15.83 8.47 1.17
C PHE A 162 -16.81 7.37 1.56
N PRO A 163 -16.38 6.10 1.65
CA PRO A 163 -17.15 5.15 2.41
C PRO A 163 -17.14 5.61 3.87
N GLU A 164 -18.24 5.40 4.53
CA GLU A 164 -18.31 5.61 5.96
C GLU A 164 -17.29 4.69 6.64
N MET A 165 -16.24 5.26 7.23
CA MET A 165 -15.14 4.48 7.85
C MET A 165 -15.65 3.53 8.91
N GLU A 166 -16.74 3.87 9.57
CA GLU A 166 -17.43 3.05 10.57
C GLU A 166 -17.88 1.70 9.99
N THR A 167 -18.15 1.61 8.68
CA THR A 167 -18.54 0.34 8.03
C THR A 167 -17.42 -0.69 8.02
N TYR A 168 -16.18 -0.26 8.14
CA TYR A 168 -14.98 -1.11 8.14
C TYR A 168 -14.46 -1.40 9.54
N GLN A 169 -15.05 -0.84 10.57
CA GLN A 169 -14.74 -1.21 11.95
C GLN A 169 -15.23 -2.64 12.21
N ILE A 170 -14.33 -3.49 12.69
CA ILE A 170 -14.60 -4.90 12.97
C ILE A 170 -14.39 -5.27 14.43
N GLY A 171 -13.86 -4.36 15.22
CA GLY A 171 -13.59 -4.61 16.63
C GLY A 171 -12.97 -3.41 17.34
N ASN A 172 -12.50 -3.67 18.55
CA ASN A 172 -11.84 -2.69 19.39
C ASN A 172 -10.66 -3.33 20.14
N ILE A 173 -9.64 -2.52 20.42
CA ILE A 173 -8.59 -2.82 21.38
C ILE A 173 -8.91 -2.03 22.64
N LEU A 174 -9.06 -2.72 23.77
CA LEU A 174 -9.35 -2.13 25.05
C LEU A 174 -8.09 -2.20 25.95
N LEU A 175 -7.60 -1.04 26.35
CA LEU A 175 -6.56 -0.91 27.37
C LEU A 175 -7.25 -0.62 28.70
N THR A 176 -7.02 -1.46 29.72
CA THR A 176 -7.57 -1.29 31.06
C THR A 176 -6.43 -1.07 32.06
N TYR A 177 -6.54 -0.08 32.91
CA TYR A 177 -5.55 0.27 33.92
C TYR A 177 -6.00 -0.20 35.32
N THR A 178 -5.08 -0.28 36.28
CA THR A 178 -5.37 -0.78 37.62
C THR A 178 -6.34 0.11 38.39
N ASP A 179 -6.40 1.41 38.06
CA ASP A 179 -7.36 2.38 38.59
C ASP A 179 -8.74 2.34 37.92
N GLN A 180 -8.99 1.36 37.04
CA GLN A 180 -10.20 1.16 36.25
C GLN A 180 -10.39 2.20 35.13
N THR A 181 -9.40 3.02 34.84
CA THR A 181 -9.41 3.81 33.60
C THR A 181 -9.37 2.88 32.38
N GLU A 182 -10.12 3.23 31.35
CA GLU A 182 -10.15 2.49 30.08
C GLU A 182 -9.81 3.43 28.90
N PHE A 183 -9.18 2.88 27.89
CA PHE A 183 -8.95 3.53 26.62
C PHE A 183 -9.22 2.54 25.48
N THR A 184 -9.98 2.98 24.49
CA THR A 184 -10.42 2.13 23.37
C THR A 184 -9.84 2.64 22.06
N VAL A 185 -9.29 1.72 21.25
CA VAL A 185 -8.81 1.99 19.90
C VAL A 185 -9.64 1.15 18.92
N PRO A 186 -10.29 1.76 17.91
CA PRO A 186 -11.07 1.01 16.93
C PRO A 186 -10.16 0.16 16.05
N ILE A 187 -10.62 -1.06 15.72
CA ILE A 187 -9.97 -1.94 14.74
C ILE A 187 -10.68 -1.75 13.40
N ILE A 188 -10.00 -1.15 12.44
CA ILE A 188 -10.56 -0.76 11.16
C ILE A 188 -9.85 -1.54 10.05
N PHE A 189 -10.62 -2.37 9.33
CA PHE A 189 -10.12 -3.15 8.22
C PHE A 189 -9.59 -2.25 7.08
N GLY A 190 -8.39 -2.58 6.58
CA GLY A 190 -7.71 -1.80 5.55
C GLY A 190 -6.99 -0.54 6.06
N GLU A 191 -7.06 -0.25 7.37
CA GLU A 191 -6.35 0.84 8.01
C GLU A 191 -5.30 0.33 9.00
N ASN A 192 -5.72 -0.40 10.03
CA ASN A 192 -4.80 -0.92 11.03
C ASN A 192 -4.81 -2.45 11.15
N ILE A 193 -5.67 -3.14 10.43
CA ILE A 193 -5.69 -4.60 10.33
C ILE A 193 -5.96 -5.04 8.90
N GLY A 194 -5.33 -6.13 8.46
CA GLY A 194 -5.57 -6.79 7.19
C GLY A 194 -5.90 -8.28 7.37
N LYS A 195 -6.23 -8.96 6.26
CA LYS A 195 -6.54 -10.40 6.29
C LYS A 195 -5.28 -11.27 6.40
N THR A 196 -5.43 -12.46 6.99
CA THR A 196 -4.33 -13.43 7.17
C THR A 196 -3.77 -13.98 5.86
N SER A 197 -4.57 -13.96 4.79
CA SER A 197 -4.27 -14.63 3.50
C SER A 197 -3.70 -13.69 2.43
N VAL A 198 -2.90 -12.70 2.83
CA VAL A 198 -2.25 -11.78 1.88
C VAL A 198 -1.16 -12.50 1.08
N ASN A 199 -1.19 -12.34 -0.24
CA ASN A 199 -0.11 -12.81 -1.10
C ASN A 199 0.98 -11.73 -1.24
N TRP A 200 2.20 -12.08 -0.86
CA TRP A 200 3.35 -11.18 -0.87
C TRP A 200 4.04 -11.10 -2.24
N GLU A 201 3.84 -12.10 -3.08
CA GLU A 201 4.55 -12.21 -4.34
C GLU A 201 3.79 -11.53 -5.49
N ARG A 202 4.54 -10.96 -6.42
CA ARG A 202 3.97 -10.53 -7.68
C ARG A 202 3.61 -11.75 -8.52
N SER A 203 2.46 -11.70 -9.17
CA SER A 203 2.10 -12.63 -10.25
C SER A 203 1.89 -11.85 -11.53
N THR A 204 2.19 -12.47 -12.67
CA THR A 204 1.88 -11.88 -13.98
C THR A 204 0.39 -11.95 -14.25
N ASN A 205 -0.18 -10.86 -14.73
CA ASN A 205 -1.54 -10.80 -15.24
C ASN A 205 -1.48 -10.57 -16.76
N THR A 206 -2.10 -11.45 -17.53
CA THR A 206 -2.36 -11.19 -18.94
C THR A 206 -3.50 -10.18 -19.05
N ASN A 207 -3.20 -9.01 -19.61
CA ASN A 207 -4.21 -8.03 -19.92
C ASN A 207 -5.23 -8.63 -20.91
N PRO A 208 -6.53 -8.37 -20.78
CA PRO A 208 -7.54 -8.79 -21.74
C PRO A 208 -7.37 -8.17 -23.14
N LEU A 209 -6.60 -7.08 -23.26
CA LEU A 209 -6.20 -6.50 -24.52
C LEU A 209 -4.83 -7.04 -24.98
N PRO A 210 -4.53 -7.08 -26.28
CA PRO A 210 -3.23 -7.52 -26.78
C PRO A 210 -2.11 -6.61 -26.26
N GLY A 211 -1.38 -7.09 -25.30
CA GLY A 211 -0.25 -6.41 -24.66
C GLY A 211 0.64 -7.42 -23.94
N GLU A 212 1.72 -6.96 -23.37
CA GLU A 212 2.53 -7.77 -22.50
C GLU A 212 1.85 -7.94 -21.13
N PRO A 213 2.17 -9.00 -20.38
CA PRO A 213 1.64 -9.18 -19.06
C PRO A 213 2.17 -8.09 -18.11
N ILE A 214 1.29 -7.52 -17.31
CA ILE A 214 1.65 -6.66 -16.19
C ILE A 214 1.69 -7.46 -14.90
N TYR A 215 2.32 -6.92 -13.87
CA TYR A 215 2.29 -7.54 -12.56
C TYR A 215 0.99 -7.28 -11.82
N LYS A 216 0.65 -8.19 -10.93
CA LYS A 216 -0.39 -8.07 -9.90
C LYS A 216 0.19 -8.34 -8.53
N VAL A 217 -0.34 -7.66 -7.54
CA VAL A 217 -0.03 -7.85 -6.12
C VAL A 217 -1.33 -7.86 -5.32
N ASP A 218 -1.27 -8.37 -4.11
CA ASP A 218 -2.34 -8.14 -3.15
C ASP A 218 -2.13 -6.77 -2.51
N GLU A 219 -2.85 -5.76 -2.99
CA GLU A 219 -2.69 -4.37 -2.57
C GLU A 219 -3.00 -4.16 -1.09
N GLN A 220 -3.80 -5.05 -0.48
CA GLN A 220 -4.10 -4.98 0.94
C GLN A 220 -2.84 -5.02 1.82
N LEU A 221 -1.77 -5.68 1.37
CA LEU A 221 -0.47 -5.65 2.04
C LEU A 221 0.06 -4.22 2.20
N PHE A 222 -0.20 -3.38 1.20
CA PHE A 222 0.32 -2.01 1.15
C PHE A 222 -0.64 -0.99 1.76
N GLU A 223 -1.95 -1.28 1.71
CA GLU A 223 -2.99 -0.40 2.26
C GLU A 223 -2.80 -0.16 3.75
N VAL A 224 -2.50 -1.22 4.52
CA VAL A 224 -2.27 -1.12 5.96
C VAL A 224 -0.82 -0.78 6.32
N SER A 225 0.06 -0.56 5.34
CA SER A 225 1.51 -0.41 5.56
C SER A 225 1.93 0.89 6.23
N LEU A 226 1.08 1.92 6.20
CA LEU A 226 1.38 3.17 6.88
C LEU A 226 1.20 3.04 8.40
N SER A 227 0.12 2.38 8.84
CA SER A 227 -0.25 2.25 10.25
C SER A 227 0.29 0.99 10.91
N THR A 228 0.80 0.03 10.12
CA THR A 228 1.24 -1.27 10.63
C THR A 228 2.53 -1.74 9.96
N LYS A 229 3.18 -2.71 10.60
CA LYS A 229 4.28 -3.46 10.01
C LYS A 229 3.82 -4.89 9.73
N PRO A 230 3.61 -5.27 8.46
CA PRO A 230 3.25 -6.64 8.12
C PRO A 230 4.43 -7.59 8.33
N TYR A 231 4.13 -8.83 8.76
CA TYR A 231 5.10 -9.92 8.89
C TYR A 231 4.42 -11.28 8.65
N GLN A 232 5.21 -12.29 8.29
CA GLN A 232 4.72 -13.64 8.08
C GLN A 232 5.07 -14.55 9.26
N LYS A 233 4.11 -15.41 9.63
CA LYS A 233 4.31 -16.48 10.60
C LYS A 233 3.41 -17.67 10.23
N ASP A 234 4.01 -18.87 10.17
CA ASP A 234 3.31 -20.12 9.86
C ASP A 234 2.43 -20.06 8.58
N GLY A 235 2.90 -19.33 7.56
CA GLY A 235 2.21 -19.16 6.28
C GLY A 235 1.05 -18.16 6.31
N GLN A 236 0.84 -17.48 7.41
CA GLN A 236 -0.15 -16.42 7.56
C GLN A 236 0.53 -15.05 7.66
N THR A 237 -0.19 -14.01 7.25
CA THR A 237 0.24 -12.62 7.41
C THR A 237 -0.41 -12.02 8.64
N PHE A 238 0.39 -11.36 9.46
CA PHE A 238 -0.03 -10.54 10.59
C PHE A 238 0.47 -9.12 10.41
N PHE A 239 -0.20 -8.19 11.09
CA PHE A 239 0.08 -6.77 11.04
C PHE A 239 0.37 -6.27 12.45
N ALA A 240 1.61 -5.84 12.70
CA ALA A 240 2.01 -5.26 13.96
C ALA A 240 1.59 -3.79 14.00
N PHE A 241 0.63 -3.47 14.87
CA PHE A 241 0.06 -2.14 15.04
C PHE A 241 0.50 -1.54 16.38
N PRO A 242 1.33 -0.49 16.38
CA PRO A 242 1.75 0.19 17.60
C PRO A 242 0.70 1.19 18.06
N ILE A 243 0.44 1.21 19.34
CA ILE A 243 -0.43 2.16 20.04
C ILE A 243 0.41 2.90 21.05
N GLN A 244 0.49 4.23 20.93
CA GLN A 244 1.08 5.04 21.99
C GLN A 244 0.22 4.93 23.23
N ASN A 245 0.82 4.61 24.38
CA ASN A 245 0.08 4.51 25.62
C ASN A 245 -0.40 5.91 26.03
N PRO A 246 -1.74 6.16 26.10
CA PRO A 246 -2.26 7.47 26.46
C PRO A 246 -2.02 7.85 27.92
N TYR A 247 -1.74 6.89 28.78
CA TYR A 247 -1.54 7.07 30.23
C TYR A 247 -0.31 6.30 30.71
N PRO A 248 0.92 6.66 30.26
CA PRO A 248 2.14 5.92 30.62
C PRO A 248 2.47 5.98 32.12
N GLU A 249 1.91 6.95 32.86
CA GLU A 249 2.00 7.08 34.30
C GLU A 249 1.11 6.12 35.06
N LYS A 250 0.10 5.50 34.40
CA LYS A 250 -0.81 4.54 35.01
C LYS A 250 -0.33 3.11 34.78
N GLU A 251 -0.52 2.27 35.78
CA GLU A 251 -0.20 0.85 35.65
C GLU A 251 -1.21 0.15 34.74
N LEU A 252 -0.72 -0.35 33.58
CA LEU A 252 -1.51 -1.11 32.62
C LEU A 252 -1.84 -2.50 33.21
N LYS A 253 -3.12 -2.80 33.33
CA LYS A 253 -3.62 -4.07 33.87
C LYS A 253 -3.89 -5.11 32.81
N ASN A 254 -4.49 -4.70 31.68
CA ASN A 254 -4.93 -5.61 30.63
C ASN A 254 -4.97 -4.93 29.26
N VAL A 255 -4.70 -5.73 28.22
CA VAL A 255 -4.92 -5.38 26.81
C VAL A 255 -5.82 -6.46 26.23
N GLU A 256 -6.98 -6.07 25.72
CA GLU A 256 -7.96 -7.00 25.18
C GLU A 256 -8.34 -6.60 23.75
N VAL A 257 -8.41 -7.59 22.86
CA VAL A 257 -8.88 -7.42 21.48
C VAL A 257 -10.28 -8.02 21.38
N GLN A 258 -11.24 -7.21 21.04
CA GLN A 258 -12.66 -7.58 20.98
C GLN A 258 -13.17 -7.45 19.55
N THR A 259 -13.87 -8.48 19.04
CA THR A 259 -14.59 -8.41 17.77
C THR A 259 -15.96 -7.79 17.98
N GLU A 260 -16.43 -6.97 17.04
CA GLU A 260 -17.80 -6.43 17.02
C GLU A 260 -18.81 -7.55 16.91
N ALA A 261 -19.82 -7.55 17.79
CA ALA A 261 -20.82 -8.63 17.89
C ALA A 261 -21.68 -8.81 16.62
N ASN A 262 -21.79 -7.78 15.79
CA ASN A 262 -22.55 -7.77 14.54
C ASN A 262 -21.70 -8.10 13.30
N LYS A 263 -20.42 -8.42 13.47
CA LYS A 263 -19.50 -8.79 12.39
C LYS A 263 -19.27 -10.30 12.41
N ASP A 264 -19.52 -10.94 11.25
CA ASP A 264 -19.21 -12.36 11.04
C ASP A 264 -17.74 -12.50 10.64
N CYS A 265 -16.85 -12.35 11.60
CA CYS A 265 -15.40 -12.46 11.40
C CYS A 265 -14.69 -12.82 12.71
N GLN A 266 -13.44 -13.30 12.56
CA GLN A 266 -12.53 -13.55 13.67
C GLN A 266 -11.33 -12.63 13.58
N ILE A 267 -10.86 -12.18 14.73
CA ILE A 267 -9.59 -11.48 14.87
C ILE A 267 -8.61 -12.44 15.54
N PHE A 268 -7.50 -12.71 14.85
CA PHE A 268 -6.44 -13.59 15.32
C PHE A 268 -5.33 -12.74 15.90
N VAL A 269 -5.05 -12.87 17.19
CA VAL A 269 -3.94 -12.21 17.87
C VAL A 269 -2.77 -13.17 17.94
N ASP A 270 -1.64 -12.81 17.33
CA ASP A 270 -0.42 -13.58 17.39
C ASP A 270 0.44 -13.23 18.61
N GLN A 271 0.59 -11.93 18.87
CA GLN A 271 1.43 -11.45 19.96
C GLN A 271 1.01 -10.05 20.42
N ILE A 272 1.35 -9.74 21.67
CA ILE A 272 1.33 -8.39 22.21
C ILE A 272 2.74 -8.09 22.69
N ALA A 273 3.29 -6.96 22.27
CA ALA A 273 4.59 -6.48 22.70
C ALA A 273 4.46 -5.11 23.38
N TYR A 274 5.38 -4.81 24.25
CA TYR A 274 5.43 -3.60 25.05
C TYR A 274 6.76 -2.91 24.84
N TYR A 275 6.78 -1.58 24.88
CA TYR A 275 7.98 -0.79 24.71
C TYR A 275 8.19 0.16 25.89
N HIS A 276 9.42 0.35 26.29
CA HIS A 276 9.85 1.22 27.40
C HIS A 276 11.12 2.00 27.06
#